data_f06ef5f77444499686c393f0f1d81a86
#
_entry.id   f06ef5f77444499686c393f0f1d81a86
#
_cell.length_a   1.000
_cell.length_b   1.000
_cell.length_c   1.000
_cell.angle_alpha   90.00
_cell.angle_beta   90.00
_cell.angle_gamma   90.00
#
_symmetry.space_group_name_H-M   'P 1'
#
loop_
_entity.id
_entity.type
_entity.pdbx_description
1 polymer ?
#
loop_
_entity_poly.entity_id
_entity_poly.type
_entity_poly.pdbx_seq_one_letter_code
_entity_poly.pdbx_strand_id
1 'polypeptide(L)'
;MGVVIKGFLRCGEKDAAIVRGAVGEHIRLSRAEPGCEHFEITETEPGVFSISERFVDEAAFEAHTQRTRASEWWTRTRHIPREIEIQS
;
A
#
# COMPACT_ATOMS: atom_id res chain seq x y z
N MET A 1 9.57 12.82 -13.21
CA MET A 1 10.05 12.72 -11.82
C MET A 1 9.28 11.61 -11.10
N GLY A 2 10.01 10.75 -10.45
CA GLY A 2 9.40 9.64 -9.72
C GLY A 2 8.73 10.08 -8.44
N VAL A 3 7.75 9.30 -7.99
CA VAL A 3 7.08 9.50 -6.71
C VAL A 3 7.44 8.32 -5.83
N VAL A 4 7.97 8.61 -4.64
CA VAL A 4 8.37 7.60 -3.65
C VAL A 4 7.46 7.70 -2.45
N ILE A 5 6.92 6.57 -2.02
CA ILE A 5 6.04 6.51 -0.85
C ILE A 5 6.67 5.57 0.17
N LYS A 6 6.77 6.02 1.40
CA LYS A 6 7.23 5.21 2.52
C LYS A 6 6.34 5.41 3.72
N GLY A 7 6.15 4.37 4.48
CA GLY A 7 5.33 4.48 5.67
C GLY A 7 5.11 3.16 6.38
N PHE A 8 4.16 3.21 7.30
CA PHE A 8 3.80 2.06 8.12
C PHE A 8 2.30 2.01 8.32
N LEU A 9 1.81 0.78 8.43
CA LEU A 9 0.46 0.50 8.88
C LEU A 9 0.61 -0.29 10.17
N ARG A 10 0.01 0.20 11.25
CA ARG A 10 0.14 -0.42 12.58
C ARG A 10 -1.23 -0.74 13.13
N CYS A 11 -1.37 -1.94 13.70
CA CYS A 11 -2.66 -2.39 14.19
C CYS A 11 -2.50 -3.52 15.20
N GLY A 12 -3.60 -3.83 15.92
CA GLY A 12 -3.66 -4.99 16.79
C GLY A 12 -3.81 -6.27 16.00
N GLU A 13 -3.76 -7.41 16.69
CA GLU A 13 -3.74 -8.72 16.04
C GLU A 13 -4.99 -8.99 15.17
N LYS A 14 -6.14 -8.53 15.61
CA LYS A 14 -7.38 -8.74 14.86
C LYS A 14 -7.30 -8.09 13.47
N ASP A 15 -6.83 -6.85 13.42
CA ASP A 15 -6.68 -6.14 12.14
C ASP A 15 -5.48 -6.65 11.35
N ALA A 16 -4.41 -7.08 12.04
CA ALA A 16 -3.26 -7.67 11.36
C ALA A 16 -3.65 -8.91 10.56
N ALA A 17 -4.55 -9.73 11.09
CA ALA A 17 -5.04 -10.90 10.37
C ALA A 17 -5.78 -10.48 9.09
N ILE A 18 -6.55 -9.39 9.14
CA ILE A 18 -7.23 -8.85 7.96
C ILE A 18 -6.21 -8.38 6.92
N VAL A 19 -5.18 -7.67 7.35
CA VAL A 19 -4.13 -7.18 6.45
C VAL A 19 -3.42 -8.35 5.78
N ARG A 20 -3.03 -9.37 6.55
CA ARG A 20 -2.35 -10.54 5.99
C ARG A 20 -3.18 -11.24 4.93
N GLY A 21 -4.51 -11.29 5.12
CA GLY A 21 -5.40 -11.93 4.17
C GLY A 21 -5.67 -11.12 2.90
N ALA A 22 -5.48 -9.80 2.95
CA ALA A 22 -5.81 -8.91 1.84
C ALA A 22 -4.59 -8.37 1.09
N VAL A 23 -3.41 -8.36 1.74
CA VAL A 23 -2.24 -7.64 1.21
C VAL A 23 -1.67 -8.27 -0.06
N GLY A 24 -1.71 -9.60 -0.17
CA GLY A 24 -1.13 -10.30 -1.33
C GLY A 24 -1.76 -9.87 -2.65
N GLU A 25 -3.08 -9.80 -2.70
CA GLU A 25 -3.79 -9.36 -3.89
C GLU A 25 -3.51 -7.89 -4.20
N HIS A 26 -3.45 -7.06 -3.17
CA HIS A 26 -3.15 -5.65 -3.34
C HIS A 26 -1.75 -5.44 -3.93
N ILE A 27 -0.75 -6.18 -3.44
CA ILE A 27 0.61 -6.13 -3.97
C ILE A 27 0.63 -6.56 -5.43
N ARG A 28 -0.05 -7.68 -5.74
CA ARG A 28 -0.08 -8.22 -7.10
C ARG A 28 -0.69 -7.23 -8.08
N LEU A 29 -1.83 -6.65 -7.73
CA LEU A 29 -2.51 -5.68 -8.59
C LEU A 29 -1.71 -4.40 -8.75
N SER A 30 -1.06 -3.95 -7.67
CA SER A 30 -0.24 -2.74 -7.72
C SER A 30 0.98 -2.91 -8.61
N ARG A 31 1.66 -4.06 -8.50
CA ARG A 31 2.83 -4.34 -9.34
C ARG A 31 2.49 -4.47 -10.82
N ALA A 32 1.24 -4.80 -11.14
CA ALA A 32 0.79 -4.92 -12.52
C ALA A 32 0.41 -3.57 -13.14
N GLU A 33 0.35 -2.50 -12.36
CA GLU A 33 -0.01 -1.17 -12.86
C GLU A 33 1.08 -0.57 -13.73
N PRO A 34 0.72 0.04 -14.87
CA PRO A 34 1.70 0.78 -15.67
C PRO A 34 2.32 1.90 -14.83
N GLY A 35 3.64 2.00 -14.85
CA GLY A 35 4.33 3.03 -14.09
C GLY A 35 4.67 2.69 -12.66
N CYS A 36 4.25 1.53 -12.16
CA CYS A 36 4.67 1.06 -10.84
C CYS A 36 6.07 0.44 -10.97
N GLU A 37 7.06 1.09 -10.34
CA GLU A 37 8.45 0.63 -10.40
C GLU A 37 8.84 -0.23 -9.20
N HIS A 38 8.16 -0.03 -8.08
CA HIS A 38 8.44 -0.78 -6.86
C HIS A 38 7.21 -0.75 -5.96
N PHE A 39 6.87 -1.88 -5.37
CA PHE A 39 5.73 -1.95 -4.45
C PHE A 39 5.95 -3.10 -3.47
N GLU A 40 6.16 -2.78 -2.19
CA GLU A 40 6.32 -3.77 -1.13
C GLU A 40 5.58 -3.35 0.12
N ILE A 41 4.90 -4.31 0.73
CA ILE A 41 4.31 -4.17 2.06
C ILE A 41 4.72 -5.41 2.83
N THR A 42 5.49 -5.23 3.90
CA THR A 42 6.10 -6.34 4.65
C THR A 42 5.81 -6.20 6.13
N GLU A 43 5.34 -7.27 6.75
CA GLU A 43 5.16 -7.30 8.19
C GLU A 43 6.52 -7.46 8.86
N THR A 44 7.02 -6.42 9.51
CA THR A 44 8.34 -6.39 10.14
C THR A 44 8.30 -6.83 11.60
N GLU A 45 7.19 -6.58 12.27
CA GLU A 45 6.90 -7.01 13.64
C GLU A 45 5.41 -7.33 13.69
N PRO A 46 4.93 -8.10 14.65
CA PRO A 46 3.50 -8.39 14.72
C PRO A 46 2.65 -7.12 14.71
N GLY A 47 1.81 -6.99 13.69
CA GLY A 47 0.93 -5.83 13.52
C GLY A 47 1.58 -4.59 12.95
N VAL A 48 2.87 -4.63 12.58
CA VAL A 48 3.58 -3.51 11.96
C VAL A 48 3.95 -3.87 10.53
N PHE A 49 3.37 -3.17 9.56
CA PHE A 49 3.61 -3.43 8.14
C PHE A 49 4.33 -2.21 7.54
N SER A 50 5.54 -2.44 7.03
CA SER A 50 6.27 -1.37 6.35
C SER A 50 5.80 -1.27 4.92
N ILE A 51 5.69 -0.04 4.42
CA ILE A 51 5.20 0.26 3.08
C ILE A 51 6.30 0.96 2.31
N SER A 52 6.60 0.47 1.11
CA SER A 52 7.60 1.07 0.23
C SER A 52 7.12 0.98 -1.20
N GLU A 53 6.94 2.14 -1.85
CA GLU A 53 6.38 2.21 -3.20
C GLU A 53 7.14 3.24 -4.03
N ARG A 54 7.22 3.00 -5.35
CA ARG A 54 7.78 3.98 -6.28
C ARG A 54 7.02 3.91 -7.60
N PHE A 55 6.65 5.09 -8.09
CA PHE A 55 5.94 5.23 -9.35
C PHE A 55 6.74 6.14 -10.28
N VAL A 56 6.59 5.92 -11.59
CA VAL A 56 7.37 6.64 -12.59
C VAL A 56 7.08 8.14 -12.58
N ASP A 57 5.84 8.53 -12.27
CA ASP A 57 5.41 9.93 -12.19
C ASP A 57 4.14 10.08 -11.36
N GLU A 58 3.68 11.31 -11.19
CA GLU A 58 2.49 11.60 -10.40
C GLU A 58 1.21 11.04 -11.01
N ALA A 59 1.13 11.00 -12.34
CA ALA A 59 -0.04 10.44 -13.02
C ALA A 59 -0.18 8.95 -12.71
N ALA A 60 0.93 8.22 -12.69
CA ALA A 60 0.92 6.79 -12.35
C ALA A 60 0.52 6.59 -10.88
N PHE A 61 1.02 7.44 -9.98
CA PHE A 61 0.64 7.36 -8.57
C PHE A 61 -0.84 7.70 -8.37
N GLU A 62 -1.35 8.70 -9.06
CA GLU A 62 -2.76 9.05 -8.96
C GLU A 62 -3.66 7.92 -9.45
N ALA A 63 -3.30 7.29 -10.57
CA ALA A 63 -4.05 6.14 -11.08
C ALA A 63 -4.04 5.00 -10.06
N HIS A 64 -2.90 4.75 -9.42
CA HIS A 64 -2.80 3.76 -8.34
C HIS A 64 -3.74 4.11 -7.19
N THR A 65 -3.77 5.37 -6.77
CA THR A 65 -4.61 5.80 -5.67
C THR A 65 -6.09 5.60 -5.99
N GLN A 66 -6.52 5.93 -7.20
CA GLN A 66 -7.90 5.75 -7.62
C GLN A 66 -8.29 4.28 -7.64
N ARG A 67 -7.44 3.42 -8.21
CA ARG A 67 -7.71 1.99 -8.22
C ARG A 67 -7.75 1.42 -6.80
N THR A 68 -6.81 1.85 -5.95
CA THR A 68 -6.73 1.39 -4.56
C THR A 68 -8.03 1.69 -3.83
N ARG A 69 -8.59 2.89 -3.99
CA ARG A 69 -9.83 3.27 -3.30
C ARG A 69 -11.04 2.48 -3.79
N ALA A 70 -10.97 1.90 -4.96
CA ALA A 70 -12.02 1.06 -5.50
C ALA A 70 -11.79 -0.42 -5.19
N SER A 71 -10.72 -0.77 -4.48
CA SER A 71 -10.32 -2.15 -4.25
C SER A 71 -10.84 -2.72 -2.94
N GLU A 72 -10.83 -4.05 -2.85
CA GLU A 72 -11.17 -4.75 -1.64
C GLU A 72 -10.17 -4.47 -0.51
N TRP A 73 -8.89 -4.29 -0.85
CA TRP A 73 -7.87 -3.88 0.10
C TRP A 73 -8.31 -2.63 0.86
N TRP A 74 -8.76 -1.60 0.15
CA TRP A 74 -9.21 -0.36 0.77
C TRP A 74 -10.43 -0.58 1.65
N THR A 75 -11.43 -1.29 1.13
CA THR A 75 -12.66 -1.57 1.87
C THR A 75 -12.36 -2.28 3.19
N ARG A 76 -11.42 -3.22 3.18
CA ARG A 76 -11.10 -4.02 4.36
C ARG A 76 -10.13 -3.36 5.33
N THR A 77 -9.31 -2.42 4.86
CA THR A 77 -8.23 -1.85 5.68
C THR A 77 -8.33 -0.35 5.92
N ARG A 78 -9.31 0.33 5.33
CA ARG A 78 -9.40 1.80 5.43
C ARG A 78 -9.52 2.33 6.85
N HIS A 79 -10.06 1.54 7.75
CA HIS A 79 -10.22 1.93 9.16
C HIS A 79 -8.91 1.85 9.95
N ILE A 80 -7.87 1.22 9.39
CA ILE A 80 -6.59 1.04 10.07
C ILE A 80 -5.71 2.26 9.82
N PRO A 81 -5.22 2.93 10.88
CA PRO A 81 -4.35 4.10 10.71
C PRO A 81 -3.04 3.74 9.99
N ARG A 82 -2.60 4.64 9.15
CA ARG A 82 -1.32 4.48 8.47
C ARG A 82 -0.57 5.79 8.43
N GLU A 83 0.75 5.68 8.56
CA GLU A 83 1.65 6.82 8.49
C GLU A 83 2.34 6.78 7.14
N ILE A 84 2.06 7.76 6.29
CA ILE A 84 2.54 7.77 4.91
C ILE A 84 3.33 9.06 4.67
N GLU A 85 4.52 8.91 4.08
CA GLU A 85 5.32 10.02 3.59
C GLU A 85 5.45 9.89 2.09
N ILE A 86 5.13 10.95 1.37
CA ILE A 86 5.18 11.00 -0.09
C ILE A 86 6.23 12.00 -0.51
N GLN A 87 7.16 11.55 -1.36
CA GLN A 87 8.23 12.38 -1.91
C GLN A 87 8.17 12.34 -3.44
N SER A 88 8.29 13.49 -4.06
CA SER A 88 8.28 13.57 -5.51
C SER A 88 9.37 14.50 -6.04
#